data_17cf28943de11f626d4e5b073042da39
#
_entry.id   17cf28943de11f626d4e5b073042da39
#
_cell.length_a   1.000
_cell.length_b   1.000
_cell.length_c   1.000
_cell.angle_alpha   90.00
_cell.angle_beta   90.00
_cell.angle_gamma   90.00
#
_symmetry.space_group_name_H-M   'P 1'
#
loop_
_entity.id
_entity.type
_entity.pdbx_description
1 polymer ?
#
loop_
_entity_poly.entity_id
_entity_poly.type
_entity_poly.pdbx_seq_one_letter_code
_entity_poly.pdbx_strand_id
1 'polypeptide(L)' 'MRELFATKTCPYCIEVREQLEWDALDFIEYDVEVDGAARARLRELVGANPMVPVLVEEGRVSQVGVSGRGCYVGNG' A
#
# COMPACT_ATOMS: atom_id res chain seq x y z
N MET A 1 -2.28 -10.89 -9.86
CA MET A 1 -2.15 -9.42 -9.95
C MET A 1 -1.57 -8.87 -8.67
N ARG A 2 -0.63 -7.97 -8.78
CA ARG A 2 0.02 -7.35 -7.62
C ARG A 2 -0.51 -5.94 -7.46
N GLU A 3 -0.87 -5.57 -6.24
CA GLU A 3 -1.46 -4.26 -5.95
C GLU A 3 -0.72 -3.61 -4.79
N LEU A 4 -0.37 -2.34 -4.95
CA LEU A 4 0.30 -1.56 -3.92
C LEU A 4 -0.63 -0.45 -3.46
N PHE A 5 -1.00 -0.48 -2.19
CA PHE A 5 -1.76 0.59 -1.56
C PHE A 5 -0.77 1.53 -0.87
N ALA A 6 -0.78 2.79 -1.26
CA ALA A 6 0.27 3.72 -0.88
C ALA A 6 -0.25 5.15 -0.78
N THR A 7 0.61 6.04 -0.28
CA THR A 7 0.40 7.48 -0.37
C THR A 7 1.62 8.10 -1.04
N LYS A 8 1.46 9.29 -1.62
CA LYS A 8 2.54 9.92 -2.38
C LYS A 8 3.69 10.41 -1.50
N THR A 9 3.40 10.75 -0.26
CA THR A 9 4.38 11.40 0.62
C THR A 9 5.06 10.46 1.60
N CYS A 10 4.63 9.23 1.69
CA CYS A 10 5.20 8.27 2.62
C CYS A 10 6.53 7.72 2.08
N PRO A 11 7.65 7.92 2.79
CA PRO A 11 8.95 7.44 2.30
C PRO A 11 9.01 5.92 2.20
N TYR A 12 8.27 5.21 3.04
CA TYR A 12 8.22 3.76 2.97
C TYR A 12 7.46 3.25 1.75
N CYS A 13 6.46 4.01 1.31
CA CYS A 13 5.75 3.70 0.07
C CYS A 13 6.66 3.88 -1.15
N ILE A 14 7.46 4.92 -1.14
CA ILE A 14 8.45 5.17 -2.19
C ILE A 14 9.44 4.01 -2.24
N GLU A 15 9.90 3.56 -1.09
CA GLU A 15 10.86 2.47 -0.98
C GLU A 15 10.31 1.18 -1.59
N VAL A 16 9.07 0.81 -1.27
CA VAL A 16 8.45 -0.39 -1.83
C VAL A 16 8.23 -0.26 -3.33
N ARG A 17 7.77 0.91 -3.77
CA ARG A 17 7.58 1.15 -5.21
C ARG A 17 8.88 0.98 -5.97
N GLU A 18 9.95 1.57 -5.47
CA GLU A 18 11.26 1.47 -6.11
C GLU A 18 11.77 0.04 -6.13
N GLN A 19 11.55 -0.70 -5.05
CA GLN A 19 11.94 -2.10 -4.99
C GLN A 19 11.20 -2.95 -6.03
N LEU A 20 9.90 -2.73 -6.17
CA LEU A 20 9.12 -3.44 -7.18
C LEU A 20 9.59 -3.11 -8.59
N GLU A 21 9.89 -1.84 -8.85
CA GLU A 21 10.41 -1.41 -10.15
C GLU A 21 11.79 -1.98 -10.41
N TRP A 22 12.64 -2.00 -9.41
CA TRP A 22 13.97 -2.58 -9.51
C TRP A 22 13.91 -4.07 -9.85
N ASP A 23 12.97 -4.79 -9.23
CA ASP A 23 12.77 -6.21 -9.47
C ASP A 23 12.00 -6.49 -10.77
N ALA A 24 11.64 -5.45 -11.52
CA ALA A 24 10.88 -5.54 -12.76
C ALA A 24 9.54 -6.27 -12.60
N LEU A 25 8.88 -6.07 -11.47
CA LEU A 25 7.58 -6.67 -11.17
C LEU A 25 6.46 -5.70 -11.52
N ASP A 26 5.48 -6.17 -12.28
CA ASP A 26 4.31 -5.37 -12.60
C ASP A 26 3.40 -5.24 -11.39
N PHE A 27 2.84 -4.06 -11.19
CA PHE A 27 1.90 -3.82 -10.10
C PHE A 27 0.98 -2.65 -10.45
N ILE A 28 -0.19 -2.64 -9.80
CA ILE A 28 -1.11 -1.51 -9.86
C ILE A 28 -0.95 -0.76 -8.55
N GLU A 29 -0.74 0.55 -8.63
CA GLU A 29 -0.61 1.38 -7.44
C GLU A 29 -1.87 2.21 -7.22
N TYR A 30 -2.35 2.22 -5.97
CA TYR A 30 -3.47 3.05 -5.55
C TYR A 30 -2.99 4.10 -4.56
N ASP A 31 -3.34 5.35 -4.80
CA ASP A 31 -3.10 6.43 -3.84
C ASP A 31 -4.35 6.51 -2.94
N VAL A 32 -4.25 5.95 -1.75
CA VAL A 32 -5.39 5.82 -0.86
C VAL A 32 -5.82 7.14 -0.21
N GLU A 33 -5.05 8.21 -0.38
CA GLU A 33 -5.46 9.54 0.06
C GLU A 33 -6.49 10.16 -0.86
N VAL A 34 -6.43 9.82 -2.15
CA VAL A 34 -7.34 10.39 -3.15
C VAL A 34 -8.35 9.39 -3.69
N ASP A 35 -8.07 8.11 -3.58
CA ASP A 35 -8.95 7.04 -4.07
C ASP A 35 -9.73 6.44 -2.90
N GLY A 36 -10.97 6.90 -2.73
CA GLY A 36 -11.82 6.44 -1.62
C GLY A 36 -12.18 4.98 -1.69
N ALA A 37 -12.36 4.43 -2.89
CA ALA A 37 -12.67 3.01 -3.05
C ALA A 37 -11.48 2.15 -2.66
N ALA A 38 -10.28 2.56 -3.05
CA ALA A 38 -9.06 1.85 -2.66
C ALA A 38 -8.84 1.92 -1.15
N ARG A 39 -9.10 3.08 -0.55
CA ARG A 39 -9.00 3.23 0.91
C ARG A 39 -9.98 2.31 1.65
N ALA A 40 -11.22 2.21 1.17
CA ALA A 40 -12.20 1.32 1.75
C ALA A 40 -11.76 -0.14 1.66
N ARG A 41 -11.23 -0.52 0.52
CA ARG A 41 -10.71 -1.88 0.32
C ARG A 41 -9.53 -2.17 1.23
N LEU A 42 -8.65 -1.19 1.40
CA LEU A 42 -7.52 -1.33 2.31
C LEU A 42 -7.97 -1.60 3.74
N ARG A 43 -9.00 -0.88 4.20
CA ARG A 43 -9.56 -1.10 5.54
C ARG A 43 -10.17 -2.49 5.68
N GLU A 44 -10.78 -3.01 4.64
CA GLU A 44 -11.30 -4.38 4.65
C GLU A 44 -10.18 -5.40 4.77
N LEU A 45 -9.04 -5.12 4.15
CA LEU A 45 -7.92 -6.06 4.13
C LEU A 45 -7.11 -6.05 5.43
N VAL A 46 -6.88 -4.89 6.02
CA VAL A 46 -5.94 -4.75 7.13
C VAL A 46 -6.51 -4.08 8.38
N GLY A 47 -7.77 -3.65 8.34
CA GLY A 47 -8.43 -3.07 9.51
C GLY A 47 -8.63 -1.56 9.45
N ALA A 48 -9.23 -1.01 10.51
CA ALA A 48 -9.74 0.36 10.52
C ALA A 48 -8.67 1.45 10.50
N ASN A 49 -7.47 1.14 10.99
CA ASN A 49 -6.36 2.10 11.02
C ASN A 49 -5.22 1.59 10.15
N PRO A 50 -5.39 1.64 8.82
CA PRO A 50 -4.42 1.01 7.94
C PRO A 50 -3.10 1.75 7.90
N MET A 51 -2.03 0.99 7.82
CA MET A 51 -0.68 1.49 7.59
C MET A 51 -0.35 1.25 6.13
N VAL A 52 0.29 2.18 5.50
CA VAL A 52 0.82 2.01 4.15
C VAL A 52 2.35 2.00 4.20
N PRO A 53 3.04 1.37 3.28
CA PRO A 53 2.53 0.65 2.12
C PRO A 53 1.95 -0.72 2.50
N VAL A 54 0.95 -1.17 1.74
CA VAL A 54 0.44 -2.53 1.84
C VAL A 54 0.52 -3.16 0.46
N LEU A 55 1.21 -4.29 0.38
CA LEU A 55 1.35 -5.03 -0.87
C LEU A 55 0.42 -6.22 -0.84
N VAL A 56 -0.37 -6.34 -1.89
CA VAL A 56 -1.33 -7.44 -2.06
C VAL A 56 -0.96 -8.22 -3.31
N GLU A 57 -0.82 -9.52 -3.18
CA GLU A 57 -0.52 -10.40 -4.29
C GLU A 57 -1.59 -11.47 -4.39
N GLU A 58 -2.21 -11.59 -5.57
CA GLU A 58 -3.27 -12.56 -5.80
C GLU A 58 -4.39 -12.47 -4.75
N GLY A 59 -4.77 -11.25 -4.40
CA GLY A 59 -5.83 -10.99 -3.43
C GLY A 59 -5.45 -11.18 -1.96
N ARG A 60 -4.20 -11.46 -1.67
CA ARG A 60 -3.72 -11.70 -0.30
C ARG A 60 -2.69 -10.66 0.10
N VAL A 61 -2.79 -10.18 1.33
CA VAL A 61 -1.80 -9.25 1.88
C VAL A 61 -0.47 -9.98 2.04
N SER A 62 0.55 -9.51 1.32
CA SER A 62 1.88 -10.11 1.38
C SER A 62 2.87 -9.30 2.20
N GLN A 63 2.62 -8.00 2.36
CA GLN A 63 3.51 -7.13 3.13
C GLN A 63 2.72 -5.95 3.68
N VAL A 64 2.96 -5.60 4.94
CA VAL A 64 2.42 -4.40 5.57
C VAL A 64 3.60 -3.59 6.10
N GLY A 65 3.78 -2.39 5.55
CA GLY A 65 4.90 -1.53 5.91
C GLY A 65 6.24 -2.07 5.43
N VAL A 66 7.31 -1.47 5.92
CA VAL A 66 8.69 -1.88 5.63
C VAL A 66 9.38 -2.10 6.98
N SER A 67 9.73 -3.34 7.29
CA SER A 67 10.36 -3.71 8.56
C SER A 67 9.56 -3.22 9.78
N GLY A 68 8.23 -3.32 9.70
CA GLY A 68 7.33 -2.88 10.77
C GLY A 68 7.06 -1.38 10.79
N ARG A 69 7.55 -0.64 9.80
CA ARG A 69 7.39 0.81 9.71
C ARG A 69 6.52 1.19 8.52
N GLY A 70 5.80 2.27 8.67
CA GLY A 70 4.96 2.80 7.60
C GLY A 70 4.31 4.08 8.05
N CYS A 71 3.41 4.59 7.20
CA CYS A 71 2.64 5.79 7.51
C CYS A 71 1.20 5.40 7.69
N TYR A 72 0.54 5.95 8.72
CA TYR A 72 -0.88 5.70 8.91
C TYR A 72 -1.70 6.59 7.99
N VAL A 73 -2.74 6.01 7.41
CA VAL A 73 -3.66 6.76 6.57
C VAL A 73 -4.61 7.53 7.48
N GLY A 74 -4.73 8.84 7.23
CA GLY A 74 -5.60 9.68 8.02
C GLY A 74 -7.07 9.30 7.88
N ASN A 75 -7.87 9.72 8.87
CA ASN A 75 -9.31 9.53 8.85
C ASN A 75 -9.92 10.56 7.89
N GLY A 76 -10.03 10.18 6.67
CA GLY A 76 -10.66 11.02 5.68
C GLY A 76 -12.14 10.77 5.63
#